data_9efffa6938c33fbc55bb4e097dc80930
#
_entry.id   9efffa6938c33fbc55bb4e097dc80930
#
_cell.length_a   1.000
_cell.length_b   1.000
_cell.length_c   1.000
_cell.angle_alpha   90.00
_cell.angle_beta   90.00
_cell.angle_gamma   90.00
#
_symmetry.space_group_name_H-M   'P 1'
#
loop_
_entity.id
_entity.type
_entity.pdbx_description
1 polymer ?
#
loop_
_entity_poly.entity_id
_entity_poly.type
_entity_poly.pdbx_seq_one_letter_code
_entity_poly.pdbx_strand_id
1 'polypeptide(L)'
;MAHRIYIYNTDKKDQDYFPHYLGEWNYVIPPLFFPLFAANPKAKGTLVYAEKEPGIRKLRTFYDLLIHEYGLNSDALAMAAIGKLFDFLNGLPFDYFQLNASDVFNMSDVKHSQQAKDFAFEIYEKNLPYEKAIEKQSIAELEFILAPTGYTSFLAMLELEWSNYGLGWWNRDAIDSLDNQFFEDQGLWGIRNAKGEVKVEASYQEIGDFDYEGIAVIKKNQLFGYLNRGGEETIPCIYSSAAPAQFGAGAIVGKVSLDEKYGLVNVENGEIIIPLDYDELGDLASGYYQGKKDQQYYIIDAQGLLFNVVGADRPFDIDYEGFIYQEISGSKLRQYYSNKGILLGVFASGVLSELLFDFYAVNLNNKKKKSVLSPEGTFLVKDVDILNAGNGRAALSFVDSGRIHLYDLEARAYVLQDLVIQSIQGGTDFGNGAWDCYIIETTGGRGIYQAAEKAWLFPLSTHYAKIVYGVMDYFILNDNAGRYYYYDVAQKALSSAYDYVCASVDHYQDLMLLQGDLLYKKGYDGVEVIPEDQYGQFLKKLDQLSGGRF
;
A
#
# COMPACT_ATOMS: atom_id res chain seq x y z
N MET A 1 -5.30 -7.14 5.40
CA MET A 1 -5.52 -6.37 6.64
C MET A 1 -4.15 -6.04 7.20
N ALA A 2 -3.89 -4.80 7.56
CA ALA A 2 -2.63 -4.41 8.20
C ALA A 2 -2.67 -4.86 9.67
N HIS A 3 -1.60 -5.51 10.15
CA HIS A 3 -1.47 -5.91 11.55
C HIS A 3 -0.62 -4.86 12.26
N ARG A 4 -1.13 -4.31 13.37
CA ARG A 4 -0.58 -3.11 14.00
C ARG A 4 -0.13 -3.35 15.43
N ILE A 5 0.86 -2.56 15.83
CA ILE A 5 1.28 -2.39 17.21
C ILE A 5 0.78 -1.02 17.65
N TYR A 6 -0.14 -0.99 18.61
CA TYR A 6 -0.68 0.24 19.19
C TYR A 6 0.13 0.66 20.40
N ILE A 7 0.37 1.96 20.52
CA ILE A 7 1.19 2.55 21.57
C ILE A 7 0.34 3.46 22.44
N TYR A 8 0.50 3.32 23.75
CA TYR A 8 -0.21 4.13 24.73
C TYR A 8 0.75 4.61 25.82
N ASN A 9 0.43 5.74 26.45
CA ASN A 9 0.97 6.13 27.76
C ASN A 9 -0.07 5.79 28.82
N THR A 10 0.32 5.10 29.91
CA THR A 10 -0.63 4.56 30.88
C THR A 10 -0.04 4.48 32.30
N ASP A 11 -0.92 4.47 33.31
CA ASP A 11 -0.59 4.03 34.65
C ASP A 11 -0.88 2.53 34.78
N LYS A 12 0.14 1.77 35.11
CA LYS A 12 0.07 0.31 35.27
C LYS A 12 -0.84 -0.15 36.43
N LYS A 13 -1.19 0.76 37.32
CA LYS A 13 -1.91 0.47 38.59
C LYS A 13 -3.42 0.46 38.42
N ASP A 14 -3.96 1.23 37.47
CA ASP A 14 -5.40 1.44 37.33
C ASP A 14 -5.93 0.75 36.06
N GLN A 15 -6.68 -0.35 36.24
CA GLN A 15 -7.29 -1.08 35.12
C GLN A 15 -8.54 -0.38 34.55
N ASP A 16 -9.08 0.61 35.27
CA ASP A 16 -10.29 1.36 34.90
C ASP A 16 -9.98 2.68 34.16
N TYR A 17 -8.69 3.00 33.95
CA TYR A 17 -8.29 4.22 33.27
C TYR A 17 -8.05 3.99 31.78
N PHE A 18 -8.64 4.82 30.93
CA PHE A 18 -8.37 4.80 29.49
C PHE A 18 -6.92 5.22 29.23
N PRO A 19 -6.09 4.34 28.67
CA PRO A 19 -4.71 4.69 28.35
C PRO A 19 -4.69 5.80 27.28
N HIS A 20 -3.75 6.72 27.41
CA HIS A 20 -3.57 7.80 26.45
C HIS A 20 -2.93 7.25 25.17
N TYR A 21 -3.67 7.23 24.07
CA TYR A 21 -3.23 6.73 22.78
C TYR A 21 -2.16 7.64 22.18
N LEU A 22 -1.04 7.07 21.74
CA LEU A 22 0.08 7.80 21.18
C LEU A 22 0.24 7.56 19.66
N GLY A 23 -0.20 6.41 19.15
CA GLY A 23 -0.06 6.05 17.76
C GLY A 23 0.02 4.56 17.53
N GLU A 24 0.33 4.19 16.31
CA GLU A 24 0.43 2.80 15.86
C GLU A 24 1.49 2.62 14.78
N TRP A 25 2.05 1.42 14.69
CA TRP A 25 2.99 1.03 13.64
C TRP A 25 2.62 -0.32 13.03
N ASN A 26 2.93 -0.49 11.76
CA ASN A 26 2.72 -1.75 11.07
C ASN A 26 3.79 -2.77 11.45
N TYR A 27 3.40 -3.91 12.01
CA TYR A 27 4.20 -5.12 12.31
C TYR A 27 5.37 -4.95 13.28
N VAL A 28 6.12 -3.85 13.25
CA VAL A 28 7.38 -3.69 14.00
C VAL A 28 7.47 -2.30 14.63
N ILE A 29 8.26 -2.21 15.69
CA ILE A 29 8.65 -0.92 16.26
C ILE A 29 9.71 -0.31 15.35
N PRO A 30 9.54 0.94 14.88
CA PRO A 30 10.54 1.59 14.04
C PRO A 30 11.89 1.75 14.74
N PRO A 31 13.01 1.58 14.02
CA PRO A 31 14.35 1.73 14.59
C PRO A 31 14.58 3.05 15.32
N LEU A 32 14.02 4.15 14.85
CA LEU A 32 14.14 5.47 15.47
C LEU A 32 13.45 5.59 16.83
N PHE A 33 12.51 4.69 17.17
CA PHE A 33 11.80 4.67 18.45
C PHE A 33 12.15 3.48 19.34
N PHE A 34 12.88 2.52 18.83
CA PHE A 34 13.11 1.25 19.50
C PHE A 34 13.66 1.41 20.94
N PRO A 35 14.66 2.27 21.21
CA PRO A 35 15.21 2.45 22.56
C PRO A 35 14.18 2.95 23.59
N LEU A 36 13.10 3.62 23.16
CA LEU A 36 12.06 4.14 24.06
C LEU A 36 11.39 3.03 24.88
N PHE A 37 11.24 1.85 24.30
CA PHE A 37 10.53 0.71 24.91
C PHE A 37 11.48 -0.28 25.59
N ALA A 38 12.78 -0.07 25.53
CA ALA A 38 13.80 -0.98 26.07
C ALA A 38 14.07 -0.81 27.57
N ALA A 39 13.34 0.06 28.24
CA ALA A 39 13.47 0.27 29.67
C ALA A 39 12.59 -0.71 30.45
N ASN A 40 13.20 -1.82 30.90
CA ASN A 40 12.56 -2.85 31.72
C ASN A 40 11.25 -3.40 31.10
N PRO A 41 11.26 -3.84 29.81
CA PRO A 41 10.07 -4.32 29.13
C PRO A 41 9.52 -5.57 29.83
N LYS A 42 8.23 -5.58 30.15
CA LYS A 42 7.56 -6.68 30.85
C LYS A 42 6.18 -6.94 30.27
N ALA A 43 5.89 -8.23 30.00
CA ALA A 43 4.55 -8.64 29.63
C ALA A 43 3.62 -8.73 30.85
N LYS A 44 2.38 -8.26 30.68
CA LYS A 44 1.26 -8.48 31.59
C LYS A 44 0.03 -8.83 30.76
N GLY A 45 -0.40 -10.10 30.85
CA GLY A 45 -1.43 -10.62 29.95
C GLY A 45 -0.95 -10.66 28.50
N THR A 46 -1.62 -9.95 27.61
CA THR A 46 -1.31 -9.83 26.18
C THR A 46 -0.60 -8.51 25.82
N LEU A 47 -0.28 -7.70 26.82
CA LEU A 47 0.29 -6.37 26.66
C LEU A 47 1.74 -6.33 27.16
N VAL A 48 2.56 -5.47 26.58
CA VAL A 48 3.93 -5.21 27.03
C VAL A 48 4.01 -3.79 27.57
N TYR A 49 4.70 -3.63 28.70
CA TYR A 49 4.90 -2.35 29.38
C TYR A 49 6.39 -2.04 29.49
N ALA A 50 6.76 -0.79 29.26
CA ALA A 50 8.09 -0.25 29.46
C ALA A 50 8.03 1.01 30.34
N GLU A 51 9.06 1.26 31.14
CA GLU A 51 9.12 2.42 32.00
C GLU A 51 9.40 3.70 31.19
N LYS A 52 8.57 4.75 31.38
CA LYS A 52 8.62 5.98 30.59
C LYS A 52 9.95 6.73 30.76
N GLU A 53 10.27 7.16 31.98
CA GLU A 53 11.42 8.02 32.22
C GLU A 53 12.77 7.38 31.80
N PRO A 54 13.07 6.11 32.16
CA PRO A 54 14.28 5.47 31.67
C PRO A 54 14.25 5.24 30.14
N GLY A 55 13.08 4.97 29.56
CA GLY A 55 12.91 4.82 28.11
C GLY A 55 13.23 6.11 27.35
N ILE A 56 12.71 7.24 27.83
CA ILE A 56 13.02 8.57 27.26
C ILE A 56 14.51 8.85 27.33
N ARG A 57 15.18 8.54 28.46
CA ARG A 57 16.64 8.71 28.57
C ARG A 57 17.41 7.86 27.58
N LYS A 58 17.04 6.58 27.39
CA LYS A 58 17.67 5.71 26.37
C LYS A 58 17.50 6.27 24.98
N LEU A 59 16.28 6.69 24.64
CA LEU A 59 15.99 7.30 23.34
C LEU A 59 16.79 8.60 23.15
N ARG A 60 16.85 9.45 24.16
CA ARG A 60 17.64 10.70 24.12
C ARG A 60 19.11 10.43 23.80
N THR A 61 19.73 9.49 24.52
CA THR A 61 21.13 9.15 24.29
C THR A 61 21.38 8.60 22.87
N PHE A 62 20.42 7.84 22.33
CA PHE A 62 20.49 7.40 20.94
C PHE A 62 20.39 8.58 19.95
N TYR A 63 19.47 9.52 20.17
CA TYR A 63 19.38 10.72 19.33
C TYR A 63 20.60 11.63 19.46
N ASP A 64 21.21 11.74 20.65
CA ASP A 64 22.47 12.47 20.84
C ASP A 64 23.59 11.85 19.97
N LEU A 65 23.62 10.51 19.87
CA LEU A 65 24.55 9.80 18.97
C LEU A 65 24.26 10.13 17.50
N LEU A 66 22.99 10.11 17.04
CA LEU A 66 22.62 10.48 15.67
C LEU A 66 22.97 11.95 15.37
N ILE A 67 22.69 12.85 16.30
CA ILE A 67 23.03 14.27 16.16
C ILE A 67 24.53 14.45 15.96
N HIS A 68 25.34 13.76 16.75
CA HIS A 68 26.80 13.80 16.64
C HIS A 68 27.29 13.21 15.33
N GLU A 69 26.82 12.01 14.97
CA GLU A 69 27.29 11.28 13.79
C GLU A 69 26.97 12.01 12.48
N TYR A 70 25.78 12.57 12.39
CA TYR A 70 25.31 13.27 11.17
C TYR A 70 25.47 14.81 11.22
N GLY A 71 26.02 15.35 12.29
CA GLY A 71 26.23 16.80 12.43
C GLY A 71 24.92 17.61 12.48
N LEU A 72 23.82 17.02 12.97
CA LEU A 72 22.48 17.63 12.95
C LEU A 72 22.35 18.88 13.82
N ASN A 73 23.28 19.14 14.72
CA ASN A 73 23.34 20.38 15.51
C ASN A 73 23.43 21.66 14.68
N SER A 74 23.86 21.58 13.42
CA SER A 74 23.83 22.69 12.47
C SER A 74 22.50 22.84 11.71
N ASP A 75 21.60 21.85 11.81
CA ASP A 75 20.26 21.86 11.21
C ASP A 75 19.21 22.32 12.23
N ALA A 76 18.81 23.59 12.12
CA ALA A 76 17.86 24.19 13.06
C ALA A 76 16.47 23.53 13.01
N LEU A 77 16.02 23.01 11.85
CA LEU A 77 14.73 22.34 11.71
C LEU A 77 14.75 20.96 12.36
N ALA A 78 15.80 20.17 12.10
CA ALA A 78 16.00 18.88 12.73
C ALA A 78 16.07 19.01 14.26
N MET A 79 16.85 19.96 14.77
CA MET A 79 16.97 20.20 16.20
C MET A 79 15.66 20.66 16.84
N ALA A 80 14.91 21.52 16.16
CA ALA A 80 13.60 21.95 16.66
C ALA A 80 12.61 20.78 16.72
N ALA A 81 12.56 19.91 15.70
CA ALA A 81 11.69 18.74 15.69
C ALA A 81 12.09 17.70 16.74
N ILE A 82 13.39 17.43 16.93
CA ILE A 82 13.90 16.56 18.01
C ILE A 82 13.53 17.16 19.38
N GLY A 83 13.68 18.47 19.56
CA GLY A 83 13.26 19.17 20.78
C GLY A 83 11.79 18.94 21.09
N LYS A 84 10.92 19.18 20.12
CA LYS A 84 9.47 18.97 20.24
C LYS A 84 9.09 17.53 20.62
N LEU A 85 9.74 16.52 20.01
CA LEU A 85 9.52 15.12 20.40
C LEU A 85 9.78 14.90 21.88
N PHE A 86 10.94 15.36 22.38
CA PHE A 86 11.30 15.12 23.77
C PHE A 86 10.48 15.96 24.75
N ASP A 87 10.08 17.16 24.39
CA ASP A 87 9.15 17.98 25.17
C ASP A 87 7.80 17.28 25.30
N PHE A 88 7.29 16.72 24.19
CA PHE A 88 6.07 15.91 24.17
C PHE A 88 6.20 14.68 25.08
N LEU A 89 7.24 13.85 24.90
CA LEU A 89 7.44 12.64 25.69
C LEU A 89 7.58 12.93 27.19
N ASN A 90 8.29 13.99 27.56
CA ASN A 90 8.44 14.44 28.95
C ASN A 90 7.12 14.94 29.54
N GLY A 91 6.25 15.55 28.71
CA GLY A 91 4.94 16.06 29.11
C GLY A 91 3.88 14.98 29.33
N LEU A 92 4.14 13.72 28.95
CA LEU A 92 3.17 12.63 29.11
C LEU A 92 2.85 12.37 30.60
N PRO A 93 1.55 12.19 30.94
CA PRO A 93 1.13 12.20 32.36
C PRO A 93 1.46 10.94 33.15
N PHE A 94 1.66 9.78 32.47
CA PHE A 94 1.76 8.48 33.14
C PHE A 94 3.19 7.90 33.09
N ASP A 95 3.46 6.94 33.97
CA ASP A 95 4.80 6.40 34.19
C ASP A 95 5.23 5.30 33.23
N TYR A 96 4.32 4.79 32.40
CA TYR A 96 4.58 3.66 31.52
C TYR A 96 4.17 3.92 30.08
N PHE A 97 4.93 3.34 29.15
CA PHE A 97 4.47 3.03 27.81
C PHE A 97 3.86 1.64 27.79
N GLN A 98 2.75 1.47 27.05
CA GLN A 98 2.10 0.20 26.82
C GLN A 98 2.09 -0.08 25.32
N LEU A 99 2.50 -1.30 24.94
CA LEU A 99 2.43 -1.81 23.58
C LEU A 99 1.35 -2.89 23.52
N ASN A 100 0.40 -2.72 22.62
CA ASN A 100 -0.60 -3.72 22.29
C ASN A 100 -0.34 -4.23 20.86
N ALA A 101 0.23 -5.42 20.73
CA ALA A 101 0.54 -6.08 19.49
C ALA A 101 -0.42 -7.24 19.18
N SER A 102 -1.64 -7.22 19.74
CA SER A 102 -2.61 -8.31 19.57
C SER A 102 -2.93 -8.60 18.11
N ASP A 103 -2.96 -7.57 17.25
CA ASP A 103 -3.19 -7.75 15.82
C ASP A 103 -2.03 -8.53 15.16
N VAL A 104 -0.80 -8.25 15.56
CA VAL A 104 0.39 -8.99 15.11
C VAL A 104 0.38 -10.42 15.65
N PHE A 105 -0.03 -10.60 16.92
CA PHE A 105 -0.11 -11.91 17.55
C PHE A 105 -1.16 -12.83 16.90
N ASN A 106 -2.19 -12.26 16.28
CA ASN A 106 -3.19 -13.01 15.51
C ASN A 106 -2.62 -13.73 14.27
N MET A 107 -1.38 -13.42 13.87
CA MET A 107 -0.72 -14.10 12.75
C MET A 107 -0.13 -15.47 13.12
N SER A 108 -0.19 -15.87 14.39
CA SER A 108 0.38 -17.12 14.89
C SER A 108 -0.59 -17.83 15.81
N ASP A 109 -0.55 -19.18 15.80
CA ASP A 109 -1.33 -20.04 16.70
C ASP A 109 -0.81 -20.07 18.15
N VAL A 110 0.31 -19.42 18.44
CA VAL A 110 0.87 -19.31 19.79
C VAL A 110 0.00 -18.40 20.64
N LYS A 111 -0.24 -18.77 21.90
CA LYS A 111 -1.06 -17.95 22.82
C LYS A 111 -0.52 -16.53 22.93
N HIS A 112 -1.37 -15.52 22.80
CA HIS A 112 -0.99 -14.09 22.88
C HIS A 112 -0.19 -13.76 24.14
N SER A 113 -0.51 -14.35 25.29
CA SER A 113 0.24 -14.13 26.52
C SER A 113 1.68 -14.68 26.48
N GLN A 114 1.93 -15.72 25.68
CA GLN A 114 3.29 -16.19 25.46
C GLN A 114 4.00 -15.27 24.45
N GLN A 115 3.33 -14.94 23.34
CA GLN A 115 3.87 -13.98 22.36
C GLN A 115 4.23 -12.63 22.99
N ALA A 116 3.41 -12.14 23.93
CA ALA A 116 3.73 -10.90 24.67
C ALA A 116 5.02 -11.01 25.50
N LYS A 117 5.27 -12.18 26.11
CA LYS A 117 6.53 -12.42 26.84
C LYS A 117 7.72 -12.48 25.90
N ASP A 118 7.56 -13.19 24.77
CA ASP A 118 8.60 -13.31 23.75
C ASP A 118 8.89 -11.95 23.13
N PHE A 119 7.87 -11.13 22.88
CA PHE A 119 8.00 -9.77 22.38
C PHE A 119 8.72 -8.84 23.38
N ALA A 120 8.40 -8.94 24.67
CA ALA A 120 9.11 -8.18 25.69
C ALA A 120 10.60 -8.57 25.77
N PHE A 121 10.90 -9.85 25.62
CA PHE A 121 12.27 -10.36 25.56
C PHE A 121 12.99 -9.90 24.28
N GLU A 122 12.32 -9.96 23.15
CA GLU A 122 12.82 -9.46 21.87
C GLU A 122 13.17 -7.96 21.92
N ILE A 123 12.31 -7.13 22.55
CA ILE A 123 12.61 -5.71 22.76
C ILE A 123 13.88 -5.53 23.55
N TYR A 124 14.08 -6.32 24.60
CA TYR A 124 15.31 -6.27 25.39
C TYR A 124 16.54 -6.66 24.56
N GLU A 125 16.50 -7.79 23.85
CA GLU A 125 17.64 -8.27 23.06
C GLU A 125 18.00 -7.33 21.90
N LYS A 126 17.00 -6.87 21.14
CA LYS A 126 17.19 -5.94 20.01
C LYS A 126 17.70 -4.56 20.45
N ASN A 127 17.62 -4.22 21.75
CA ASN A 127 18.20 -2.98 22.26
C ASN A 127 19.70 -3.09 22.53
N LEU A 128 20.27 -4.29 22.68
CA LEU A 128 21.70 -4.46 22.98
C LEU A 128 22.62 -3.82 21.94
N PRO A 129 22.35 -3.88 20.62
CA PRO A 129 23.11 -3.15 19.63
C PRO A 129 23.09 -1.62 19.84
N TYR A 130 21.96 -1.05 20.24
CA TYR A 130 21.89 0.40 20.54
C TYR A 130 22.78 0.77 21.74
N GLU A 131 22.79 -0.03 22.77
CA GLU A 131 23.68 0.18 23.94
C GLU A 131 25.15 0.13 23.53
N LYS A 132 25.53 -0.85 22.67
CA LYS A 132 26.88 -0.94 22.11
C LYS A 132 27.25 0.26 21.24
N ALA A 133 26.33 0.71 20.38
CA ALA A 133 26.55 1.86 19.53
C ALA A 133 26.78 3.14 20.35
N ILE A 134 25.99 3.32 21.41
CA ILE A 134 26.12 4.44 22.36
C ILE A 134 27.47 4.34 23.12
N GLU A 135 27.82 3.17 23.62
CA GLU A 135 29.07 2.93 24.32
C GLU A 135 30.30 3.21 23.45
N LYS A 136 30.25 2.77 22.18
CA LYS A 136 31.31 2.98 21.20
C LYS A 136 31.28 4.36 20.52
N GLN A 137 30.27 5.17 20.77
CA GLN A 137 30.00 6.44 20.09
C GLN A 137 30.04 6.29 18.55
N SER A 138 29.43 5.22 18.01
CA SER A 138 29.40 4.89 16.59
C SER A 138 28.12 4.18 16.20
N ILE A 139 27.49 4.59 15.11
CA ILE A 139 26.29 3.96 14.55
C ILE A 139 26.59 2.69 13.73
N ALA A 140 27.85 2.37 13.45
CA ALA A 140 28.24 1.20 12.66
C ALA A 140 27.68 -0.12 13.24
N GLU A 141 27.51 -0.20 14.55
CA GLU A 141 26.89 -1.37 15.23
C GLU A 141 25.38 -1.52 14.89
N LEU A 142 24.75 -0.51 14.28
CA LEU A 142 23.32 -0.47 13.98
C LEU A 142 23.00 -0.61 12.49
N GLU A 143 23.99 -0.66 11.60
CA GLU A 143 23.75 -0.70 10.15
C GLU A 143 22.89 -1.91 9.74
N PHE A 144 23.09 -3.06 10.37
CA PHE A 144 22.30 -4.25 10.06
C PHE A 144 20.80 -4.11 10.40
N ILE A 145 20.43 -3.18 11.31
CA ILE A 145 19.04 -2.92 11.70
C ILE A 145 18.29 -2.22 10.57
N LEU A 146 18.98 -1.51 9.70
CA LEU A 146 18.39 -0.80 8.56
C LEU A 146 18.07 -1.72 7.40
N ALA A 147 18.76 -2.85 7.23
CA ALA A 147 18.60 -3.75 6.09
C ALA A 147 17.14 -4.14 5.80
N PRO A 148 16.30 -4.53 6.79
CA PRO A 148 14.90 -4.86 6.52
C PRO A 148 13.99 -3.64 6.28
N THR A 149 14.47 -2.42 6.50
CA THR A 149 13.66 -1.19 6.34
C THR A 149 13.76 -0.59 4.94
N GLY A 150 14.74 -1.00 4.13
CA GLY A 150 15.03 -0.39 2.83
C GLY A 150 15.77 0.95 2.88
N TYR A 151 16.06 1.48 4.08
CA TYR A 151 16.84 2.71 4.23
C TYR A 151 18.33 2.43 4.28
N THR A 152 19.13 3.30 3.66
CA THR A 152 20.61 3.20 3.61
C THR A 152 21.28 3.79 4.85
N SER A 153 20.59 4.64 5.60
CA SER A 153 21.09 5.26 6.83
C SER A 153 19.95 5.74 7.74
N PHE A 154 20.24 5.99 9.01
CA PHE A 154 19.29 6.65 9.91
C PHE A 154 19.00 8.09 9.47
N LEU A 155 19.95 8.77 8.84
CA LEU A 155 19.72 10.10 8.28
C LEU A 155 18.67 10.05 7.17
N ALA A 156 18.79 9.12 6.22
CA ALA A 156 17.81 8.94 5.16
C ALA A 156 16.42 8.60 5.73
N MET A 157 16.35 7.81 6.80
CA MET A 157 15.09 7.52 7.49
C MET A 157 14.48 8.78 8.13
N LEU A 158 15.28 9.61 8.78
CA LEU A 158 14.84 10.88 9.36
C LEU A 158 14.32 11.86 8.29
N GLU A 159 15.03 11.98 7.17
CA GLU A 159 14.71 12.93 6.11
C GLU A 159 13.46 12.52 5.28
N LEU A 160 13.33 11.24 4.97
CA LEU A 160 12.31 10.76 4.02
C LEU A 160 11.03 10.25 4.71
N GLU A 161 11.16 9.65 5.89
CA GLU A 161 10.05 8.94 6.54
C GLU A 161 9.87 9.36 8.01
N TRP A 162 10.28 10.56 8.35
CA TRP A 162 10.17 11.05 9.73
C TRP A 162 8.73 10.98 10.26
N SER A 163 7.74 11.20 9.39
CA SER A 163 6.32 11.04 9.71
C SER A 163 5.93 9.59 9.99
N ASN A 164 6.49 8.63 9.25
CA ASN A 164 6.10 7.22 9.34
C ASN A 164 6.95 6.41 10.32
N TYR A 165 8.26 6.69 10.41
CA TYR A 165 9.20 5.89 11.18
C TYR A 165 9.85 6.61 12.36
N GLY A 166 9.64 7.90 12.50
CA GLY A 166 10.32 8.68 13.49
C GLY A 166 9.40 9.60 14.26
N LEU A 167 9.67 10.87 14.13
CA LEU A 167 9.11 11.92 14.95
C LEU A 167 7.76 12.42 14.45
N GLY A 168 7.44 12.16 13.17
CA GLY A 168 6.41 12.92 12.48
C GLY A 168 4.99 12.53 12.83
N TRP A 169 4.63 11.26 12.72
CA TRP A 169 3.21 10.91 12.70
C TRP A 169 2.50 11.22 14.02
N TRP A 170 2.89 10.62 15.12
CA TRP A 170 2.24 10.91 16.41
C TRP A 170 2.80 12.13 17.14
N ASN A 171 3.95 12.63 16.75
CA ASN A 171 4.45 13.93 17.20
C ASN A 171 3.64 15.07 16.57
N ARG A 172 3.22 14.96 15.32
CA ARG A 172 2.38 15.95 14.62
C ARG A 172 1.03 16.10 15.30
N ASP A 173 0.29 15.00 15.49
CA ASP A 173 -1.07 15.06 16.05
C ASP A 173 -1.07 15.40 17.54
N ALA A 174 -0.12 14.89 18.30
CA ALA A 174 -0.05 15.12 19.73
C ALA A 174 0.45 16.54 20.09
N ILE A 175 1.40 17.08 19.35
CA ILE A 175 1.87 18.46 19.56
C ILE A 175 0.80 19.45 19.12
N ASP A 176 0.16 19.20 18.01
CA ASP A 176 -0.86 20.11 17.48
C ASP A 176 -2.11 20.12 18.36
N SER A 177 -2.49 18.98 18.97
CA SER A 177 -3.61 18.93 19.90
C SER A 177 -3.31 19.62 21.25
N LEU A 178 -2.06 19.63 21.68
CA LEU A 178 -1.62 20.35 22.89
C LEU A 178 -1.40 21.85 22.63
N ASP A 179 -1.07 22.21 21.38
CA ASP A 179 -0.71 23.59 21.01
C ASP A 179 -1.92 24.46 20.58
N ASN A 180 -3.08 23.87 20.34
CA ASN A 180 -4.27 24.60 19.90
C ASN A 180 -5.45 24.40 20.87
N GLN A 181 -5.56 25.31 21.82
CA GLN A 181 -6.72 25.39 22.73
C GLN A 181 -7.70 26.44 22.24
N PHE A 182 -8.93 26.04 21.95
CA PHE A 182 -9.99 26.99 21.65
C PHE A 182 -10.35 27.80 22.91
N PHE A 183 -10.55 29.09 22.75
CA PHE A 183 -11.06 29.95 23.81
C PHE A 183 -12.11 30.89 23.27
N GLU A 184 -13.03 31.28 24.13
CA GLU A 184 -14.10 32.23 23.80
C GLU A 184 -13.87 33.55 24.54
N ASP A 185 -14.01 34.66 23.83
CA ASP A 185 -14.06 36.00 24.39
C ASP A 185 -15.20 36.81 23.71
N GLN A 186 -16.08 37.35 24.51
CA GLN A 186 -17.26 38.16 24.08
C GLN A 186 -18.15 37.46 23.03
N GLY A 187 -18.27 36.12 23.10
CA GLY A 187 -19.08 35.34 22.15
C GLY A 187 -18.36 35.02 20.82
N LEU A 188 -17.08 35.31 20.73
CA LEU A 188 -16.23 34.97 19.59
C LEU A 188 -15.14 33.98 19.99
N TRP A 189 -14.78 33.13 19.06
CA TRP A 189 -13.78 32.09 19.23
C TRP A 189 -12.40 32.49 18.70
N GLY A 190 -11.37 32.09 19.43
CA GLY A 190 -9.96 32.22 19.07
C GLY A 190 -9.18 30.96 19.43
N ILE A 191 -7.89 30.95 19.12
CA ILE A 191 -6.97 29.85 19.41
C ILE A 191 -5.77 30.38 20.19
N ARG A 192 -5.38 29.66 21.24
CA ARG A 192 -4.18 29.92 22.02
C ARG A 192 -3.35 28.63 22.12
N ASN A 193 -2.07 28.76 22.36
CA ASN A 193 -1.20 27.60 22.64
C ASN A 193 -1.35 27.11 24.10
N ALA A 194 -0.69 26.01 24.43
CA ALA A 194 -0.70 25.44 25.78
C ALA A 194 -0.10 26.38 26.86
N LYS A 195 0.68 27.39 26.46
CA LYS A 195 1.24 28.42 27.36
C LYS A 195 0.27 29.58 27.59
N GLY A 196 -0.89 29.56 26.91
CA GLY A 196 -1.88 30.63 26.95
C GLY A 196 -1.60 31.81 26.01
N GLU A 197 -0.57 31.71 25.16
CA GLU A 197 -0.27 32.74 24.16
C GLU A 197 -1.28 32.65 23.01
N VAL A 198 -1.90 33.79 22.65
CA VAL A 198 -2.92 33.85 21.62
C VAL A 198 -2.26 33.68 20.25
N LYS A 199 -2.68 32.65 19.50
CA LYS A 199 -2.28 32.40 18.11
C LYS A 199 -3.29 33.06 17.15
N VAL A 200 -4.57 32.94 17.49
CA VAL A 200 -5.68 33.51 16.72
C VAL A 200 -6.57 34.29 17.67
N GLU A 201 -6.71 35.57 17.41
CA GLU A 201 -7.59 36.44 18.20
C GLU A 201 -9.04 35.96 18.16
N ALA A 202 -9.78 36.15 19.23
CA ALA A 202 -11.20 35.83 19.31
C ALA A 202 -12.00 36.70 18.33
N SER A 203 -12.15 36.25 17.12
CA SER A 203 -12.77 36.98 16.01
C SER A 203 -13.75 36.17 15.17
N TYR A 204 -13.87 34.88 15.42
CA TYR A 204 -14.74 33.98 14.67
C TYR A 204 -16.00 33.65 15.46
N GLN A 205 -17.12 33.57 14.76
CA GLN A 205 -18.39 33.10 15.33
C GLN A 205 -18.35 31.60 15.61
N GLU A 206 -17.53 30.87 14.83
CA GLU A 206 -17.35 29.44 14.97
C GLU A 206 -15.95 29.05 14.44
N ILE A 207 -15.26 28.12 15.12
CA ILE A 207 -14.09 27.42 14.64
C ILE A 207 -14.40 25.94 14.84
N GLY A 208 -14.47 25.18 13.74
CA GLY A 208 -14.66 23.73 13.78
C GLY A 208 -13.42 23.00 14.29
N ASP A 209 -13.56 21.71 14.52
CA ASP A 209 -12.42 20.85 14.85
C ASP A 209 -11.44 20.79 13.65
N PHE A 210 -10.16 20.73 13.96
CA PHE A 210 -9.17 20.46 12.93
C PHE A 210 -9.30 19.01 12.47
N ASP A 211 -9.41 18.83 11.15
CA ASP A 211 -9.40 17.52 10.55
C ASP A 211 -8.01 16.86 10.59
N TYR A 212 -7.91 15.66 10.01
CA TYR A 212 -6.65 14.93 9.95
C TYR A 212 -5.53 15.70 9.23
N GLU A 213 -5.90 16.51 8.23
CA GLU A 213 -4.97 17.31 7.45
C GLU A 213 -4.60 18.65 8.12
N GLY A 214 -5.20 18.92 9.26
CA GLY A 214 -4.92 20.12 10.05
C GLY A 214 -5.64 21.38 9.57
N ILE A 215 -6.80 21.21 8.95
CA ILE A 215 -7.66 22.29 8.46
C ILE A 215 -8.95 22.32 9.28
N ALA A 216 -9.37 23.50 9.69
CA ALA A 216 -10.64 23.74 10.34
C ALA A 216 -11.53 24.64 9.49
N VAL A 217 -12.83 24.35 9.48
CA VAL A 217 -13.84 25.28 8.95
C VAL A 217 -14.01 26.43 9.93
N ILE A 218 -13.98 27.65 9.46
CA ILE A 218 -14.20 28.86 10.25
C ILE A 218 -15.41 29.63 9.74
N LYS A 219 -16.06 30.38 10.66
CA LYS A 219 -17.20 31.23 10.36
C LYS A 219 -16.98 32.63 10.89
N LYS A 220 -17.14 33.64 10.02
CA LYS A 220 -17.02 35.05 10.35
C LYS A 220 -18.01 35.86 9.50
N ASN A 221 -18.76 36.77 10.11
CA ASN A 221 -19.79 37.56 9.43
C ASN A 221 -20.83 36.71 8.67
N GLN A 222 -21.20 35.55 9.24
CA GLN A 222 -22.08 34.54 8.65
C GLN A 222 -21.56 33.84 7.39
N LEU A 223 -20.31 34.09 6.99
CA LEU A 223 -19.64 33.43 5.90
C LEU A 223 -18.60 32.44 6.41
N PHE A 224 -18.29 31.44 5.61
CA PHE A 224 -17.39 30.34 5.93
C PHE A 224 -16.11 30.44 5.13
N GLY A 225 -15.02 29.94 5.73
CA GLY A 225 -13.69 29.81 5.15
C GLY A 225 -12.94 28.67 5.81
N TYR A 226 -11.63 28.63 5.63
CA TYR A 226 -10.77 27.60 6.20
C TYR A 226 -9.54 28.20 6.89
N LEU A 227 -9.13 27.57 7.98
CA LEU A 227 -8.00 27.95 8.83
C LEU A 227 -7.07 26.75 9.01
N ASN A 228 -5.77 26.96 8.88
CA ASN A 228 -4.79 25.90 9.20
C ASN A 228 -4.42 25.91 10.70
N ARG A 229 -3.74 24.85 11.17
CA ARG A 229 -3.29 24.74 12.57
C ARG A 229 -2.32 25.84 13.01
N GLY A 230 -1.65 26.47 12.05
CA GLY A 230 -0.78 27.65 12.32
C GLY A 230 -1.57 28.90 12.70
N GLY A 231 -2.88 28.92 12.47
CA GLY A 231 -3.73 30.08 12.69
C GLY A 231 -3.87 31.00 11.48
N GLU A 232 -3.50 30.53 10.31
CA GLU A 232 -3.61 31.30 9.06
C GLU A 232 -4.91 30.95 8.34
N GLU A 233 -5.68 31.95 7.92
CA GLU A 233 -6.79 31.75 7.00
C GLU A 233 -6.24 31.29 5.65
N THR A 234 -6.35 30.01 5.33
CA THR A 234 -5.98 29.49 4.01
C THR A 234 -7.00 29.91 2.96
N ILE A 235 -8.26 30.00 3.37
CA ILE A 235 -9.34 30.57 2.57
C ILE A 235 -10.13 31.55 3.45
N PRO A 236 -10.26 32.81 3.01
CA PRO A 236 -11.07 33.80 3.71
C PRO A 236 -12.54 33.38 3.85
N CYS A 237 -13.22 33.90 4.86
CA CYS A 237 -14.66 33.68 5.05
C CYS A 237 -15.46 34.41 3.98
N ILE A 238 -15.66 33.79 2.83
CA ILE A 238 -16.39 34.35 1.66
C ILE A 238 -17.52 33.45 1.17
N TYR A 239 -17.61 32.20 1.63
CA TYR A 239 -18.58 31.22 1.17
C TYR A 239 -19.84 31.22 2.05
N SER A 240 -20.99 30.90 1.44
CA SER A 240 -22.27 30.76 2.17
C SER A 240 -22.29 29.47 3.01
N SER A 241 -21.54 28.43 2.62
CA SER A 241 -21.30 27.23 3.42
C SER A 241 -19.95 26.63 3.08
N ALA A 242 -19.38 25.85 4.02
CA ALA A 242 -18.19 25.03 3.81
C ALA A 242 -18.34 23.72 4.58
N ALA A 243 -17.93 22.61 3.98
CA ALA A 243 -17.83 21.32 4.63
C ALA A 243 -16.39 21.09 5.16
N PRO A 244 -16.17 20.20 6.15
CA PRO A 244 -14.83 19.79 6.56
C PRO A 244 -13.99 19.40 5.35
N ALA A 245 -12.71 19.75 5.39
CA ALA A 245 -11.79 19.41 4.31
C ALA A 245 -11.47 17.91 4.34
N GLN A 246 -11.11 17.36 3.19
CA GLN A 246 -10.74 15.97 3.04
C GLN A 246 -9.63 15.83 2.01
N PHE A 247 -8.79 14.81 2.15
CA PHE A 247 -7.80 14.49 1.12
C PHE A 247 -8.50 13.85 -0.09
N GLY A 248 -8.32 14.46 -1.26
CA GLY A 248 -8.88 13.96 -2.52
C GLY A 248 -8.05 14.44 -3.70
N ALA A 249 -7.86 13.60 -4.71
CA ALA A 249 -7.15 13.96 -5.95
C ALA A 249 -5.74 14.51 -5.81
N GLY A 250 -5.04 14.11 -4.73
CA GLY A 250 -3.68 14.59 -4.47
C GLY A 250 -3.62 15.99 -3.84
N ALA A 251 -4.75 16.52 -3.38
CA ALA A 251 -4.86 17.81 -2.69
C ALA A 251 -5.82 17.72 -1.50
N ILE A 252 -5.75 18.68 -0.59
CA ILE A 252 -6.74 18.85 0.46
C ILE A 252 -7.87 19.72 -0.10
N VAL A 253 -9.07 19.16 -0.17
CA VAL A 253 -10.21 19.80 -0.84
C VAL A 253 -11.35 20.06 0.12
N GLY A 254 -12.05 21.16 -0.09
CA GLY A 254 -13.25 21.53 0.65
C GLY A 254 -14.43 21.78 -0.29
N LYS A 255 -15.59 21.18 0.05
CA LYS A 255 -16.84 21.50 -0.63
C LYS A 255 -17.41 22.82 -0.07
N VAL A 256 -17.62 23.77 -0.94
CA VAL A 256 -18.12 25.11 -0.59
C VAL A 256 -19.35 25.49 -1.40
N SER A 257 -20.13 26.44 -0.89
CA SER A 257 -21.20 27.06 -1.69
C SER A 257 -21.15 28.58 -1.68
N LEU A 258 -21.58 29.17 -2.76
CA LEU A 258 -21.80 30.60 -2.91
C LEU A 258 -23.07 30.80 -3.76
N ASP A 259 -23.97 31.68 -3.32
CA ASP A 259 -25.25 31.97 -4.01
C ASP A 259 -26.04 30.69 -4.37
N GLU A 260 -26.12 29.75 -3.40
CA GLU A 260 -26.80 28.45 -3.54
C GLU A 260 -26.18 27.51 -4.60
N LYS A 261 -24.98 27.82 -5.11
CA LYS A 261 -24.21 26.96 -6.00
C LYS A 261 -23.04 26.34 -5.28
N TYR A 262 -22.84 25.06 -5.48
CA TYR A 262 -21.78 24.26 -4.87
C TYR A 262 -20.61 24.07 -5.82
N GLY A 263 -19.42 24.02 -5.25
CA GLY A 263 -18.17 23.72 -5.92
C GLY A 263 -17.18 23.08 -4.97
N LEU A 264 -16.00 22.80 -5.48
CA LEU A 264 -14.87 22.22 -4.74
C LEU A 264 -13.66 23.13 -4.88
N VAL A 265 -13.00 23.40 -3.76
CA VAL A 265 -11.79 24.23 -3.72
C VAL A 265 -10.64 23.48 -3.10
N ASN A 266 -9.43 23.72 -3.57
CA ASN A 266 -8.21 23.36 -2.86
C ASN A 266 -8.06 24.28 -1.65
N VAL A 267 -8.12 23.74 -0.44
CA VAL A 267 -8.11 24.55 0.79
C VAL A 267 -6.74 25.12 1.15
N GLU A 268 -5.66 24.67 0.52
CA GLU A 268 -4.32 25.17 0.77
C GLU A 268 -4.02 26.45 -0.02
N ASN A 269 -4.54 26.57 -1.24
CA ASN A 269 -4.20 27.67 -2.16
C ASN A 269 -5.42 28.44 -2.71
N GLY A 270 -6.64 27.97 -2.40
CA GLY A 270 -7.89 28.62 -2.87
C GLY A 270 -8.24 28.35 -4.33
N GLU A 271 -7.53 27.46 -5.03
CA GLU A 271 -7.83 27.12 -6.42
C GLU A 271 -9.18 26.42 -6.51
N ILE A 272 -10.03 26.86 -7.45
CA ILE A 272 -11.31 26.22 -7.71
C ILE A 272 -11.07 24.98 -8.59
N ILE A 273 -11.31 23.81 -8.01
CA ILE A 273 -11.19 22.52 -8.70
C ILE A 273 -12.48 22.21 -9.47
N ILE A 274 -13.63 22.31 -8.79
CA ILE A 274 -14.95 22.19 -9.40
C ILE A 274 -15.63 23.55 -9.31
N PRO A 275 -16.07 24.14 -10.43
CA PRO A 275 -16.73 25.45 -10.42
C PRO A 275 -17.97 25.49 -9.50
N LEU A 276 -18.22 26.63 -8.86
CA LEU A 276 -19.43 26.87 -8.06
C LEU A 276 -20.65 27.10 -8.96
N ASP A 277 -21.09 26.04 -9.60
CA ASP A 277 -22.05 26.10 -10.70
C ASP A 277 -23.16 25.04 -10.57
N TYR A 278 -23.04 24.15 -9.57
CA TYR A 278 -23.92 23.04 -9.35
C TYR A 278 -24.99 23.33 -8.28
N ASP A 279 -26.23 22.93 -8.54
CA ASP A 279 -27.35 23.02 -7.56
C ASP A 279 -27.13 22.05 -6.38
N GLU A 280 -26.47 20.91 -6.65
CA GLU A 280 -26.04 19.91 -5.68
C GLU A 280 -24.67 19.38 -6.09
N LEU A 281 -23.80 19.10 -5.12
CA LEU A 281 -22.51 18.45 -5.32
C LEU A 281 -22.29 17.42 -4.20
N GLY A 282 -22.10 16.16 -4.55
CA GLY A 282 -21.88 15.05 -3.63
C GLY A 282 -20.71 14.19 -4.04
N ASP A 283 -20.11 13.52 -3.07
CA ASP A 283 -19.06 12.52 -3.31
C ASP A 283 -19.71 11.24 -3.86
N LEU A 284 -19.13 10.66 -4.89
CA LEU A 284 -19.53 9.36 -5.42
C LEU A 284 -18.65 8.26 -4.88
N ALA A 285 -17.55 8.28 -4.44
CA ALA A 285 -16.51 7.34 -4.09
C ALA A 285 -15.34 7.34 -5.09
N SER A 286 -14.22 6.78 -4.69
CA SER A 286 -13.04 6.59 -5.55
C SER A 286 -12.54 7.87 -6.25
N GLY A 287 -12.77 9.04 -5.64
CA GLY A 287 -12.31 10.31 -6.19
C GLY A 287 -13.21 10.91 -7.27
N TYR A 288 -14.45 10.43 -7.39
CA TYR A 288 -15.45 11.02 -8.27
C TYR A 288 -16.49 11.81 -7.48
N TYR A 289 -17.02 12.86 -8.12
CA TYR A 289 -18.09 13.69 -7.62
C TYR A 289 -19.31 13.61 -8.53
N GLN A 290 -20.48 13.73 -7.96
CA GLN A 290 -21.72 13.90 -8.69
C GLN A 290 -22.21 15.33 -8.52
N GLY A 291 -22.23 16.07 -9.62
CA GLY A 291 -22.86 17.40 -9.69
C GLY A 291 -24.25 17.32 -10.30
N LYS A 292 -25.20 18.12 -9.78
CA LYS A 292 -26.51 18.35 -10.42
C LYS A 292 -26.61 19.81 -10.85
N LYS A 293 -26.95 20.01 -12.13
CA LYS A 293 -27.14 21.33 -12.73
C LYS A 293 -28.23 21.24 -13.77
N ASP A 294 -29.13 22.21 -13.81
CA ASP A 294 -30.24 22.28 -14.76
C ASP A 294 -31.08 20.98 -14.78
N GLN A 295 -31.36 20.40 -13.60
CA GLN A 295 -32.06 19.12 -13.39
C GLN A 295 -31.34 17.89 -13.97
N GLN A 296 -30.10 18.02 -14.39
CA GLN A 296 -29.29 16.92 -14.91
C GLN A 296 -28.12 16.59 -13.98
N TYR A 297 -27.77 15.32 -13.91
CA TYR A 297 -26.64 14.83 -13.14
C TYR A 297 -25.42 14.62 -14.02
N TYR A 298 -24.25 14.94 -13.47
CA TYR A 298 -22.95 14.85 -14.13
C TYR A 298 -21.97 14.12 -13.22
N ILE A 299 -21.05 13.38 -13.80
CA ILE A 299 -19.91 12.83 -13.11
C ILE A 299 -18.71 13.76 -13.36
N ILE A 300 -17.99 14.06 -12.31
CA ILE A 300 -16.84 14.93 -12.33
C ILE A 300 -15.71 14.18 -11.66
N ASP A 301 -14.54 14.10 -12.28
CA ASP A 301 -13.38 13.51 -11.64
C ASP A 301 -12.77 14.45 -10.59
N ALA A 302 -11.81 13.94 -9.87
CA ALA A 302 -11.14 14.66 -8.82
C ALA A 302 -10.29 15.86 -9.32
N GLN A 303 -10.04 15.96 -10.61
CA GLN A 303 -9.38 17.09 -11.27
C GLN A 303 -10.39 18.14 -11.76
N GLY A 304 -11.66 17.95 -11.50
CA GLY A 304 -12.72 18.84 -11.96
C GLY A 304 -13.13 18.65 -13.42
N LEU A 305 -12.65 17.58 -14.08
CA LEU A 305 -13.00 17.27 -15.45
C LEU A 305 -14.38 16.60 -15.50
N LEU A 306 -15.28 17.15 -16.28
CA LEU A 306 -16.55 16.53 -16.59
C LEU A 306 -16.31 15.28 -17.43
N PHE A 307 -16.87 14.15 -17.01
CA PHE A 307 -17.03 13.04 -17.92
C PHE A 307 -17.94 13.43 -19.08
N ASN A 308 -17.63 12.95 -20.29
CA ASN A 308 -18.45 13.11 -21.48
C ASN A 308 -19.78 12.32 -21.40
N VAL A 309 -20.38 12.27 -20.23
CA VAL A 309 -21.72 11.74 -20.06
C VAL A 309 -22.67 12.91 -20.33
N VAL A 310 -23.46 12.78 -21.36
CA VAL A 310 -24.59 13.68 -21.61
C VAL A 310 -25.41 13.72 -20.33
N GLY A 311 -25.72 14.92 -19.81
CA GLY A 311 -26.44 15.11 -18.55
C GLY A 311 -27.61 14.14 -18.40
N ALA A 312 -27.59 13.40 -17.31
CA ALA A 312 -28.54 12.33 -17.05
C ALA A 312 -29.70 12.84 -16.20
N ASP A 313 -30.90 12.32 -16.44
CA ASP A 313 -32.11 12.66 -15.68
C ASP A 313 -32.17 12.00 -14.28
N ARG A 314 -31.19 11.16 -13.97
CA ARG A 314 -31.08 10.41 -12.71
C ARG A 314 -29.69 10.44 -12.14
N PRO A 315 -29.56 10.25 -10.81
CA PRO A 315 -28.27 10.17 -10.17
C PRO A 315 -27.49 8.93 -10.62
N PHE A 316 -26.18 9.06 -10.60
CA PHE A 316 -25.24 7.96 -10.72
C PHE A 316 -24.96 7.37 -9.34
N ASP A 317 -24.48 6.14 -9.33
CA ASP A 317 -24.05 5.42 -8.15
C ASP A 317 -22.82 4.56 -8.50
N ILE A 318 -22.13 4.03 -7.50
CA ILE A 318 -20.98 3.14 -7.69
C ILE A 318 -21.30 1.82 -7.01
N ASP A 319 -21.05 0.71 -7.71
CA ASP A 319 -21.24 -0.61 -7.13
C ASP A 319 -20.04 -1.05 -6.28
N TYR A 320 -20.14 -2.20 -5.63
CA TYR A 320 -19.10 -2.72 -4.75
C TYR A 320 -17.79 -3.10 -5.47
N GLU A 321 -17.82 -3.25 -6.80
CA GLU A 321 -16.65 -3.45 -7.66
C GLU A 321 -16.01 -2.12 -8.12
N GLY A 322 -16.65 -0.98 -7.79
CA GLY A 322 -16.18 0.35 -8.16
C GLY A 322 -16.67 0.84 -9.52
N PHE A 323 -17.64 0.18 -10.13
CA PHE A 323 -18.20 0.62 -11.41
C PHE A 323 -19.27 1.69 -11.24
N ILE A 324 -19.14 2.74 -12.02
CA ILE A 324 -20.14 3.80 -12.09
C ILE A 324 -21.34 3.27 -12.88
N TYR A 325 -22.53 3.40 -12.33
CA TYR A 325 -23.73 2.99 -13.00
C TYR A 325 -24.90 3.96 -12.79
N GLN A 326 -25.92 3.80 -13.60
CA GLN A 326 -27.21 4.46 -13.48
C GLN A 326 -28.33 3.41 -13.58
N GLU A 327 -29.29 3.48 -12.66
CA GLU A 327 -30.43 2.56 -12.69
C GLU A 327 -31.42 2.90 -13.80
N ILE A 328 -31.91 1.87 -14.50
CA ILE A 328 -32.96 2.03 -15.49
C ILE A 328 -34.32 1.84 -14.82
N SER A 329 -35.20 2.83 -14.97
CA SER A 329 -36.54 2.81 -14.34
C SER A 329 -37.34 1.58 -14.73
N GLY A 330 -37.90 0.91 -13.70
CA GLY A 330 -38.73 -0.26 -13.91
C GLY A 330 -38.00 -1.51 -14.37
N SER A 331 -36.66 -1.50 -14.36
CA SER A 331 -35.81 -2.60 -14.76
C SER A 331 -34.86 -3.00 -13.63
N LYS A 332 -34.34 -4.25 -13.68
CA LYS A 332 -33.20 -4.69 -12.86
C LYS A 332 -31.86 -4.47 -13.58
N LEU A 333 -31.90 -3.82 -14.73
CA LEU A 333 -30.71 -3.51 -15.52
C LEU A 333 -30.16 -2.14 -15.16
N ARG A 334 -28.85 -2.00 -15.30
CA ARG A 334 -28.08 -0.79 -15.05
C ARG A 334 -27.30 -0.40 -16.31
N GLN A 335 -27.18 0.87 -16.55
CA GLN A 335 -26.22 1.42 -17.52
C GLN A 335 -24.89 1.56 -16.81
N TYR A 336 -23.86 0.87 -17.27
CA TYR A 336 -22.53 0.91 -16.69
C TYR A 336 -21.59 1.79 -17.51
N TYR A 337 -20.76 2.53 -16.82
CA TYR A 337 -19.79 3.46 -17.40
C TYR A 337 -18.37 3.09 -16.94
N SER A 338 -17.39 3.34 -17.81
CA SER A 338 -15.97 3.24 -17.44
C SER A 338 -15.59 4.37 -16.50
N ASN A 339 -14.39 4.27 -15.90
CA ASN A 339 -13.76 5.34 -15.16
C ASN A 339 -13.44 6.61 -15.97
N LYS A 340 -13.69 6.57 -17.29
CA LYS A 340 -13.58 7.71 -18.22
C LYS A 340 -14.97 8.21 -18.71
N GLY A 341 -16.05 7.73 -18.08
CA GLY A 341 -17.40 8.11 -18.43
C GLY A 341 -17.93 7.53 -19.75
N ILE A 342 -17.28 6.50 -20.30
CA ILE A 342 -17.72 5.85 -21.52
C ILE A 342 -18.76 4.80 -21.18
N LEU A 343 -19.91 4.79 -21.88
CA LEU A 343 -20.94 3.77 -21.70
C LEU A 343 -20.41 2.40 -22.12
N LEU A 344 -20.24 1.51 -21.14
CA LEU A 344 -19.81 0.13 -21.35
C LEU A 344 -20.94 -0.78 -21.82
N GLY A 345 -22.16 -0.48 -21.41
CA GLY A 345 -23.35 -1.25 -21.80
C GLY A 345 -24.44 -1.26 -20.74
N VAL A 346 -25.46 -2.07 -20.99
CA VAL A 346 -26.61 -2.26 -20.11
C VAL A 346 -26.61 -3.71 -19.62
N PHE A 347 -26.39 -3.87 -18.30
CA PHE A 347 -26.22 -5.19 -17.69
C PHE A 347 -27.02 -5.30 -16.38
N ALA A 348 -27.25 -6.52 -15.90
CA ALA A 348 -27.72 -6.77 -14.55
C ALA A 348 -26.61 -6.48 -13.53
N SER A 349 -26.99 -6.20 -12.28
CA SER A 349 -26.04 -6.02 -11.18
C SER A 349 -25.15 -7.26 -11.00
N GLY A 350 -23.85 -7.06 -10.78
CA GLY A 350 -22.88 -8.13 -10.53
C GLY A 350 -22.50 -8.98 -11.76
N VAL A 351 -22.81 -8.52 -12.95
CA VAL A 351 -22.45 -9.20 -14.21
C VAL A 351 -21.13 -8.69 -14.78
N LEU A 352 -20.78 -7.44 -14.51
CA LEU A 352 -19.55 -6.79 -14.93
C LEU A 352 -18.47 -6.95 -13.85
N SER A 353 -17.23 -7.21 -14.24
CA SER A 353 -16.05 -7.20 -13.37
C SER A 353 -14.86 -6.66 -14.14
N GLU A 354 -13.92 -6.03 -13.44
CA GLU A 354 -12.64 -5.67 -14.04
C GLU A 354 -11.87 -6.93 -14.40
N LEU A 355 -11.23 -6.92 -15.58
CA LEU A 355 -10.40 -8.03 -16.03
C LEU A 355 -8.92 -7.65 -15.97
N LEU A 356 -8.57 -6.52 -16.62
CA LEU A 356 -7.20 -5.96 -16.69
C LEU A 356 -7.25 -4.55 -17.27
N PHE A 357 -6.60 -3.55 -16.66
CA PHE A 357 -6.31 -2.23 -17.25
C PHE A 357 -7.45 -1.62 -18.11
N ASP A 358 -8.58 -1.32 -17.54
CA ASP A 358 -9.76 -0.80 -18.24
C ASP A 358 -10.45 -1.80 -19.21
N PHE A 359 -10.02 -3.07 -19.28
CA PHE A 359 -10.77 -4.13 -19.93
C PHE A 359 -11.68 -4.84 -18.94
N TYR A 360 -12.86 -5.23 -19.36
CA TYR A 360 -13.91 -5.73 -18.48
C TYR A 360 -14.38 -7.11 -18.90
N ALA A 361 -14.67 -7.95 -17.93
CA ALA A 361 -15.29 -9.25 -18.13
C ALA A 361 -16.78 -9.18 -17.81
N VAL A 362 -17.61 -9.72 -18.70
CA VAL A 362 -19.07 -9.72 -18.58
C VAL A 362 -19.61 -11.15 -18.58
N ASN A 363 -20.35 -11.50 -17.55
CA ASN A 363 -21.06 -12.78 -17.39
C ASN A 363 -22.49 -12.68 -17.91
N LEU A 364 -22.72 -12.81 -19.21
CA LEU A 364 -24.06 -12.61 -19.80
C LEU A 364 -25.01 -13.79 -19.58
N ASN A 365 -24.57 -15.01 -19.84
CA ASN A 365 -25.47 -16.18 -19.95
C ASN A 365 -25.06 -17.39 -19.12
N ASN A 366 -23.83 -17.49 -18.70
CA ASN A 366 -23.31 -18.65 -17.95
C ASN A 366 -22.22 -18.20 -16.99
N LYS A 367 -22.34 -18.55 -15.71
CA LYS A 367 -21.36 -18.18 -14.65
C LYS A 367 -19.93 -18.65 -14.93
N LYS A 368 -19.72 -19.61 -15.85
CA LYS A 368 -18.39 -20.10 -16.22
C LYS A 368 -17.81 -19.35 -17.42
N LYS A 369 -18.64 -18.93 -18.37
CA LYS A 369 -18.20 -18.24 -19.58
C LYS A 369 -18.28 -16.74 -19.42
N LYS A 370 -17.29 -16.04 -19.93
CA LYS A 370 -17.19 -14.58 -19.89
C LYS A 370 -17.03 -14.01 -21.29
N SER A 371 -17.55 -12.83 -21.48
CA SER A 371 -17.27 -12.00 -22.63
C SER A 371 -16.35 -10.87 -22.21
N VAL A 372 -15.49 -10.38 -23.08
CA VAL A 372 -14.53 -9.31 -22.78
C VAL A 372 -14.91 -8.05 -23.53
N LEU A 373 -15.02 -6.95 -22.78
CA LEU A 373 -15.23 -5.61 -23.32
C LEU A 373 -13.92 -4.82 -23.32
N SER A 374 -13.76 -4.02 -24.36
CA SER A 374 -12.73 -2.97 -24.40
C SER A 374 -13.11 -1.78 -23.51
N PRO A 375 -12.16 -0.86 -23.22
CA PRO A 375 -12.43 0.40 -22.52
C PRO A 375 -13.54 1.25 -23.17
N GLU A 376 -13.77 1.08 -24.48
CA GLU A 376 -14.82 1.78 -25.24
C GLU A 376 -16.16 1.04 -25.26
N GLY A 377 -16.32 -0.04 -24.50
CA GLY A 377 -17.58 -0.81 -24.42
C GLY A 377 -17.82 -1.75 -25.60
N THR A 378 -16.80 -2.04 -26.41
CA THR A 378 -16.90 -2.96 -27.52
C THR A 378 -16.53 -4.38 -27.13
N PHE A 379 -17.36 -5.38 -27.48
CA PHE A 379 -17.01 -6.77 -27.24
C PHE A 379 -15.86 -7.22 -28.14
N LEU A 380 -14.76 -7.65 -27.51
CA LEU A 380 -13.58 -8.20 -28.18
C LEU A 380 -13.70 -9.71 -28.43
N VAL A 381 -14.11 -10.42 -27.38
CA VAL A 381 -14.41 -11.86 -27.43
C VAL A 381 -15.70 -12.14 -26.66
N LYS A 382 -16.45 -13.17 -27.03
CA LYS A 382 -17.73 -13.48 -26.44
C LYS A 382 -17.82 -14.95 -26.02
N ASP A 383 -18.42 -15.18 -24.85
CA ASP A 383 -18.79 -16.52 -24.34
C ASP A 383 -17.63 -17.53 -24.33
N VAL A 384 -16.46 -17.11 -23.83
CA VAL A 384 -15.25 -17.92 -23.75
C VAL A 384 -14.93 -18.35 -22.32
N ASP A 385 -14.19 -19.44 -22.17
CA ASP A 385 -13.63 -19.87 -20.88
C ASP A 385 -12.25 -19.24 -20.72
N ILE A 386 -12.14 -18.19 -19.90
CA ILE A 386 -10.88 -17.51 -19.61
C ILE A 386 -10.00 -18.43 -18.78
N LEU A 387 -8.80 -18.71 -19.25
CA LEU A 387 -7.78 -19.49 -18.55
C LEU A 387 -6.89 -18.59 -17.70
N ASN A 388 -6.41 -17.50 -18.29
CA ASN A 388 -5.57 -16.51 -17.60
C ASN A 388 -5.73 -15.13 -18.28
N ALA A 389 -5.86 -14.12 -17.44
CA ALA A 389 -5.70 -12.73 -17.81
C ALA A 389 -4.36 -12.30 -17.20
N GLY A 390 -3.35 -12.11 -18.04
CA GLY A 390 -1.98 -11.84 -17.60
C GLY A 390 -1.92 -10.57 -16.74
N ASN A 391 -1.23 -10.63 -15.62
CA ASN A 391 -0.92 -9.46 -14.81
C ASN A 391 0.19 -8.66 -15.50
N GLY A 392 -0.11 -7.48 -15.98
CA GLY A 392 0.90 -6.53 -16.40
C GLY A 392 0.89 -6.09 -17.85
N ARG A 393 0.32 -6.84 -18.80
CA ARG A 393 0.02 -6.36 -20.15
C ARG A 393 -1.10 -7.18 -20.77
N ALA A 394 -1.79 -6.53 -21.64
CA ALA A 394 -3.09 -6.85 -22.20
C ALA A 394 -3.20 -8.16 -23.01
N ALA A 395 -2.63 -9.26 -22.51
CA ALA A 395 -2.75 -10.58 -23.13
C ALA A 395 -3.72 -11.48 -22.35
N LEU A 396 -4.63 -12.12 -23.08
CA LEU A 396 -5.67 -13.00 -22.57
C LEU A 396 -5.52 -14.39 -23.16
N SER A 397 -5.47 -15.42 -22.34
CA SER A 397 -5.61 -16.81 -22.81
C SER A 397 -6.99 -17.36 -22.44
N PHE A 398 -7.62 -18.03 -23.40
CA PHE A 398 -8.95 -18.58 -23.23
C PHE A 398 -9.21 -19.79 -24.12
N VAL A 399 -10.25 -20.53 -23.78
CA VAL A 399 -10.76 -21.62 -24.64
C VAL A 399 -12.03 -21.14 -25.37
N ASP A 400 -11.99 -21.24 -26.68
CA ASP A 400 -13.17 -21.11 -27.53
C ASP A 400 -13.32 -22.35 -28.40
N SER A 401 -14.54 -22.91 -28.44
CA SER A 401 -14.89 -24.07 -29.25
C SER A 401 -13.90 -25.24 -29.13
N GLY A 402 -13.35 -25.45 -27.93
CA GLY A 402 -12.37 -26.50 -27.62
C GLY A 402 -10.93 -26.21 -28.04
N ARG A 403 -10.65 -25.01 -28.52
CA ARG A 403 -9.29 -24.56 -28.87
C ARG A 403 -8.81 -23.53 -27.88
N ILE A 404 -7.52 -23.60 -27.49
CA ILE A 404 -6.85 -22.59 -26.70
C ILE A 404 -6.34 -21.48 -27.61
N HIS A 405 -6.61 -20.25 -27.21
CA HIS A 405 -6.19 -19.04 -27.89
C HIS A 405 -5.40 -18.14 -26.96
N LEU A 406 -4.46 -17.39 -27.52
CA LEU A 406 -3.84 -16.23 -26.91
C LEU A 406 -4.29 -14.99 -27.70
N TYR A 407 -4.73 -13.96 -27.00
CA TYR A 407 -5.29 -12.75 -27.59
C TYR A 407 -4.62 -11.52 -26.99
N ASP A 408 -4.08 -10.65 -27.83
CA ASP A 408 -3.53 -9.35 -27.45
C ASP A 408 -4.68 -8.35 -27.37
N LEU A 409 -5.00 -7.90 -26.16
CA LEU A 409 -6.12 -7.00 -25.91
C LEU A 409 -5.85 -5.59 -26.48
N GLU A 410 -4.61 -5.10 -26.42
CA GLU A 410 -4.22 -3.80 -26.95
C GLU A 410 -4.24 -3.79 -28.48
N ALA A 411 -3.62 -4.78 -29.11
CA ALA A 411 -3.62 -4.93 -30.55
C ALA A 411 -4.98 -5.41 -31.10
N ARG A 412 -5.88 -5.88 -30.23
CA ARG A 412 -7.20 -6.46 -30.57
C ARG A 412 -7.08 -7.60 -31.57
N ALA A 413 -6.10 -8.46 -31.37
CA ALA A 413 -5.74 -9.50 -32.33
C ALA A 413 -5.36 -10.82 -31.66
N TYR A 414 -5.68 -11.91 -32.33
CA TYR A 414 -5.18 -13.22 -31.94
C TYR A 414 -3.67 -13.31 -32.16
N VAL A 415 -2.98 -13.91 -31.21
CA VAL A 415 -1.56 -14.18 -31.26
C VAL A 415 -1.34 -15.66 -31.51
N LEU A 416 -0.30 -16.02 -32.27
CA LEU A 416 0.04 -17.40 -32.60
C LEU A 416 -1.11 -18.21 -33.26
N GLN A 417 -1.88 -17.58 -34.14
CA GLN A 417 -3.07 -18.18 -34.77
C GLN A 417 -2.77 -19.48 -35.54
N ASP A 418 -1.57 -19.59 -36.08
CA ASP A 418 -1.15 -20.74 -36.91
C ASP A 418 -0.75 -21.96 -36.05
N LEU A 419 -0.72 -21.81 -34.72
CA LEU A 419 -0.35 -22.88 -33.81
C LEU A 419 -1.58 -23.52 -33.16
N VAL A 420 -1.55 -24.84 -33.06
CA VAL A 420 -2.51 -25.58 -32.24
C VAL A 420 -1.92 -25.72 -30.83
N ILE A 421 -2.38 -24.85 -29.92
CA ILE A 421 -1.96 -24.84 -28.55
C ILE A 421 -2.66 -25.98 -27.81
N GLN A 422 -1.90 -26.86 -27.17
CA GLN A 422 -2.40 -27.98 -26.36
C GLN A 422 -2.55 -27.57 -24.89
N SER A 423 -1.58 -26.82 -24.37
CA SER A 423 -1.67 -26.21 -23.05
C SER A 423 -0.98 -24.85 -23.04
N ILE A 424 -1.47 -23.96 -22.18
CA ILE A 424 -0.90 -22.64 -21.94
C ILE A 424 -0.92 -22.36 -20.42
N GLN A 425 0.21 -21.91 -19.91
CA GLN A 425 0.34 -21.40 -18.54
C GLN A 425 0.83 -19.97 -18.63
N GLY A 426 0.06 -19.01 -18.15
CA GLY A 426 0.47 -17.61 -18.10
C GLY A 426 1.29 -17.31 -16.87
N GLY A 427 2.14 -16.33 -16.95
CA GLY A 427 2.83 -15.77 -15.80
C GLY A 427 1.80 -15.26 -14.80
N THR A 428 1.77 -15.88 -13.63
CA THR A 428 1.02 -15.41 -12.47
C THR A 428 1.96 -14.58 -11.59
N ASP A 429 1.45 -13.59 -10.94
CA ASP A 429 1.88 -12.79 -9.79
C ASP A 429 3.32 -12.90 -9.20
N PHE A 430 4.33 -13.18 -9.96
CA PHE A 430 5.68 -13.32 -9.42
C PHE A 430 6.64 -12.29 -10.03
N GLY A 431 6.90 -11.21 -9.31
CA GLY A 431 8.04 -10.29 -9.43
C GLY A 431 8.45 -9.80 -10.84
N ASN A 432 8.97 -8.72 -10.89
CA ASN A 432 9.43 -7.71 -11.86
C ASN A 432 9.87 -8.04 -13.31
N GLY A 433 9.75 -9.24 -13.88
CA GLY A 433 10.29 -9.46 -15.24
C GLY A 433 9.52 -10.41 -16.16
N ALA A 434 8.83 -11.41 -15.59
CA ALA A 434 8.20 -12.47 -16.37
C ALA A 434 6.66 -12.37 -16.48
N TRP A 435 6.09 -11.22 -16.19
CA TRP A 435 4.64 -10.97 -16.03
C TRP A 435 3.80 -11.24 -17.29
N ASP A 436 4.42 -11.19 -18.45
CA ASP A 436 3.81 -11.37 -19.75
C ASP A 436 4.33 -12.60 -20.49
N CYS A 437 5.02 -13.51 -19.79
CA CYS A 437 5.54 -14.73 -20.35
C CYS A 437 4.54 -15.89 -20.24
N TYR A 438 4.42 -16.65 -21.29
CA TYR A 438 3.54 -17.82 -21.40
C TYR A 438 4.36 -19.07 -21.74
N ILE A 439 4.19 -20.11 -20.93
CA ILE A 439 4.66 -21.45 -21.29
C ILE A 439 3.62 -22.05 -22.21
N ILE A 440 3.99 -22.31 -23.45
CA ILE A 440 3.10 -22.83 -24.49
C ILE A 440 3.55 -24.22 -24.91
N GLU A 441 2.61 -25.15 -24.92
CA GLU A 441 2.81 -26.51 -25.42
C GLU A 441 1.99 -26.73 -26.69
N THR A 442 2.64 -27.33 -27.69
CA THR A 442 2.07 -27.70 -28.97
C THR A 442 2.55 -29.10 -29.39
N THR A 443 2.13 -29.61 -30.52
CA THR A 443 2.73 -30.83 -31.12
C THR A 443 4.20 -30.66 -31.49
N GLY A 444 4.66 -29.42 -31.67
CA GLY A 444 6.06 -29.07 -31.94
C GLY A 444 6.95 -28.96 -30.68
N GLY A 445 6.41 -29.24 -29.50
CA GLY A 445 7.11 -29.18 -28.21
C GLY A 445 6.64 -28.03 -27.32
N ARG A 446 7.50 -27.67 -26.37
CA ARG A 446 7.26 -26.61 -25.37
C ARG A 446 8.18 -25.44 -25.60
N GLY A 447 7.69 -24.25 -25.34
CA GLY A 447 8.45 -22.99 -25.43
C GLY A 447 7.94 -21.94 -24.48
N ILE A 448 8.65 -20.83 -24.40
CA ILE A 448 8.30 -19.66 -23.59
C ILE A 448 8.09 -18.49 -24.55
N TYR A 449 6.88 -17.96 -24.58
CA TYR A 449 6.50 -16.82 -25.39
C TYR A 449 6.30 -15.58 -24.53
N GLN A 450 6.86 -14.45 -24.93
CA GLN A 450 6.69 -13.16 -24.29
C GLN A 450 5.70 -12.32 -25.08
N ALA A 451 4.55 -12.00 -24.48
CA ALA A 451 3.48 -11.32 -25.16
C ALA A 451 3.81 -9.85 -25.50
N ALA A 452 4.50 -9.14 -24.59
CA ALA A 452 4.88 -7.74 -24.81
C ALA A 452 5.85 -7.56 -25.98
N GLU A 453 6.84 -8.45 -26.10
CA GLU A 453 7.82 -8.43 -27.18
C GLU A 453 7.29 -9.10 -28.47
N LYS A 454 6.15 -9.80 -28.38
CA LYS A 454 5.57 -10.63 -29.46
C LYS A 454 6.57 -11.64 -30.02
N ALA A 455 7.38 -12.21 -29.15
CA ALA A 455 8.52 -13.05 -29.50
C ALA A 455 8.64 -14.29 -28.59
N TRP A 456 9.25 -15.32 -29.14
CA TRP A 456 9.68 -16.46 -28.35
C TRP A 456 10.96 -16.10 -27.59
N LEU A 457 10.91 -16.08 -26.26
CA LEU A 457 12.11 -16.07 -25.42
C LEU A 457 12.85 -17.38 -25.51
N PHE A 458 12.09 -18.47 -25.46
CA PHE A 458 12.59 -19.82 -25.67
C PHE A 458 11.72 -20.51 -26.73
N PRO A 459 12.29 -20.88 -27.90
CA PRO A 459 11.50 -21.43 -29.01
C PRO A 459 10.92 -22.80 -28.67
N LEU A 460 9.88 -23.19 -29.39
CA LEU A 460 9.29 -24.53 -29.25
C LEU A 460 10.34 -25.62 -29.45
N SER A 461 10.42 -26.56 -28.53
CA SER A 461 11.37 -27.65 -28.54
C SER A 461 10.75 -28.93 -27.98
N THR A 462 10.94 -30.04 -28.70
CA THR A 462 10.57 -31.38 -28.24
C THR A 462 11.62 -31.98 -27.30
N HIS A 463 12.77 -31.31 -27.14
CA HIS A 463 13.86 -31.78 -26.29
C HIS A 463 13.50 -31.77 -24.79
N TYR A 464 12.62 -30.86 -24.39
CA TYR A 464 12.24 -30.67 -22.99
C TYR A 464 10.89 -31.34 -22.69
N ALA A 465 10.91 -32.24 -21.71
CA ALA A 465 9.72 -32.93 -21.21
C ALA A 465 8.84 -32.01 -20.38
N LYS A 466 9.45 -30.99 -19.72
CA LYS A 466 8.74 -30.06 -18.86
C LYS A 466 9.41 -28.69 -18.86
N ILE A 467 8.59 -27.64 -18.86
CA ILE A 467 8.97 -26.26 -18.55
C ILE A 467 8.02 -25.79 -17.46
N VAL A 468 8.52 -25.22 -16.40
CA VAL A 468 7.72 -24.60 -15.33
C VAL A 468 8.31 -23.25 -14.96
N TYR A 469 7.49 -22.40 -14.42
CA TYR A 469 7.96 -21.18 -13.80
C TYR A 469 8.76 -21.52 -12.53
N GLY A 470 9.91 -20.91 -12.38
CA GLY A 470 10.76 -21.09 -11.22
C GLY A 470 10.48 -20.03 -10.15
N VAL A 471 11.32 -19.01 -10.10
CA VAL A 471 11.17 -17.84 -9.24
C VAL A 471 11.63 -16.59 -10.01
N MET A 472 11.04 -15.45 -9.76
CA MET A 472 11.38 -14.16 -10.40
C MET A 472 11.52 -14.25 -11.93
N ASP A 473 12.74 -14.12 -12.43
CA ASP A 473 13.06 -14.09 -13.85
C ASP A 473 13.58 -15.44 -14.38
N TYR A 474 13.26 -16.54 -13.68
CA TYR A 474 13.77 -17.86 -14.05
C TYR A 474 12.65 -18.83 -14.41
N PHE A 475 12.85 -19.58 -15.51
CA PHE A 475 12.09 -20.78 -15.82
C PHE A 475 12.97 -22.02 -15.59
N ILE A 476 12.37 -23.09 -15.08
CA ILE A 476 13.03 -24.38 -14.89
C ILE A 476 12.61 -25.30 -16.03
N LEU A 477 13.58 -25.90 -16.71
CA LEU A 477 13.39 -26.83 -17.80
C LEU A 477 13.92 -28.21 -17.40
N ASN A 478 13.19 -29.25 -17.77
CA ASN A 478 13.63 -30.63 -17.59
C ASN A 478 13.62 -31.31 -18.97
N ASP A 479 14.78 -31.88 -19.36
CA ASP A 479 14.89 -32.57 -20.66
C ASP A 479 14.36 -34.01 -20.60
N ASN A 480 14.26 -34.65 -21.76
CA ASN A 480 13.78 -36.02 -21.88
C ASN A 480 14.76 -37.07 -21.26
N ALA A 481 15.98 -36.67 -20.93
CA ALA A 481 16.98 -37.50 -20.25
C ALA A 481 16.94 -37.28 -18.72
N GLY A 482 16.04 -36.43 -18.22
CA GLY A 482 15.87 -36.14 -16.80
C GLY A 482 16.84 -35.11 -16.23
N ARG A 483 17.60 -34.42 -17.07
CA ARG A 483 18.48 -33.31 -16.64
C ARG A 483 17.70 -32.02 -16.55
N TYR A 484 18.13 -31.15 -15.64
CA TYR A 484 17.51 -29.88 -15.36
C TYR A 484 18.35 -28.70 -15.85
N TYR A 485 17.67 -27.65 -16.22
CA TYR A 485 18.23 -26.37 -16.66
C TYR A 485 17.41 -25.23 -16.06
N TYR A 486 17.97 -24.06 -15.98
CA TYR A 486 17.17 -22.84 -15.82
C TYR A 486 17.38 -21.91 -17.01
N TYR A 487 16.34 -21.19 -17.36
CA TYR A 487 16.39 -20.11 -18.34
C TYR A 487 16.26 -18.78 -17.58
N ASP A 488 17.27 -17.92 -17.75
CA ASP A 488 17.35 -16.58 -17.18
C ASP A 488 16.70 -15.61 -18.18
N VAL A 489 15.56 -15.01 -17.81
CA VAL A 489 14.79 -14.11 -18.68
C VAL A 489 15.54 -12.80 -18.91
N ALA A 490 16.18 -12.26 -17.86
CA ALA A 490 16.92 -11.01 -17.94
C ALA A 490 18.14 -11.12 -18.85
N GLN A 491 18.85 -12.24 -18.78
CA GLN A 491 20.03 -12.51 -19.60
C GLN A 491 19.67 -13.15 -20.95
N LYS A 492 18.44 -13.59 -21.15
CA LYS A 492 17.96 -14.37 -22.32
C LYS A 492 18.85 -15.60 -22.58
N ALA A 493 19.23 -16.30 -21.51
CA ALA A 493 20.23 -17.36 -21.54
C ALA A 493 19.77 -18.64 -20.86
N LEU A 494 20.09 -19.78 -21.46
CA LEU A 494 19.90 -21.10 -20.88
C LEU A 494 21.19 -21.53 -20.15
N SER A 495 21.03 -22.04 -18.92
CA SER A 495 22.14 -22.56 -18.11
C SER A 495 22.76 -23.84 -18.70
N SER A 496 23.90 -24.26 -18.15
CA SER A 496 24.39 -25.65 -18.26
C SER A 496 23.39 -26.62 -17.61
N ALA A 497 23.55 -27.92 -17.87
CA ALA A 497 22.73 -28.97 -17.28
C ALA A 497 23.09 -29.20 -15.80
N TYR A 498 22.08 -29.43 -14.98
CA TYR A 498 22.18 -29.82 -13.58
C TYR A 498 21.43 -31.13 -13.34
N ASP A 499 21.77 -31.84 -12.26
CA ASP A 499 21.05 -33.06 -11.86
C ASP A 499 19.66 -32.71 -11.30
N TYR A 500 19.53 -31.53 -10.66
CA TYR A 500 18.26 -31.02 -10.20
C TYR A 500 18.27 -29.48 -10.09
N VAL A 501 17.11 -28.86 -10.35
CA VAL A 501 16.87 -27.42 -10.17
C VAL A 501 15.49 -27.23 -9.55
N CYS A 502 15.40 -26.44 -8.49
CA CYS A 502 14.12 -26.03 -7.92
C CYS A 502 14.19 -24.58 -7.40
N ALA A 503 13.01 -24.00 -7.12
CA ALA A 503 12.89 -22.73 -6.43
C ALA A 503 13.30 -22.88 -4.96
N SER A 504 14.01 -21.90 -4.40
CA SER A 504 14.32 -21.85 -2.98
C SER A 504 13.04 -21.61 -2.16
N VAL A 505 12.94 -22.31 -1.02
CA VAL A 505 11.80 -22.14 -0.10
C VAL A 505 12.04 -21.01 0.90
N ASP A 506 13.28 -20.66 1.16
CA ASP A 506 13.67 -19.66 2.17
C ASP A 506 13.81 -18.23 1.60
N HIS A 507 14.09 -18.14 0.30
CA HIS A 507 14.18 -16.87 -0.42
C HIS A 507 13.42 -16.99 -1.73
N TYR A 508 12.32 -16.29 -1.87
CA TYR A 508 11.44 -16.27 -3.06
C TYR A 508 12.14 -15.81 -4.36
N GLN A 509 13.43 -15.53 -4.32
CA GLN A 509 14.22 -14.95 -5.41
C GLN A 509 15.31 -15.87 -5.95
N ASP A 510 15.57 -17.01 -5.32
CA ASP A 510 16.73 -17.85 -5.61
C ASP A 510 16.33 -19.22 -6.17
N LEU A 511 17.19 -19.79 -7.04
CA LEU A 511 17.13 -21.18 -7.44
C LEU A 511 18.17 -22.01 -6.68
N MET A 512 17.77 -23.23 -6.35
CA MET A 512 18.66 -24.26 -5.81
C MET A 512 19.06 -25.20 -6.93
N LEU A 513 20.36 -25.44 -7.11
CA LEU A 513 20.95 -26.22 -8.18
C LEU A 513 21.78 -27.34 -7.58
N LEU A 514 21.56 -28.58 -8.03
CA LEU A 514 22.35 -29.74 -7.63
C LEU A 514 23.13 -30.26 -8.82
N GLN A 515 24.44 -30.49 -8.65
CA GLN A 515 25.30 -31.12 -9.64
C GLN A 515 26.32 -32.04 -8.94
N GLY A 516 26.19 -33.35 -9.14
CA GLY A 516 26.92 -34.35 -8.35
C GLY A 516 26.57 -34.22 -6.87
N ASP A 517 27.61 -34.13 -6.04
CA ASP A 517 27.47 -33.92 -4.59
C ASP A 517 27.49 -32.44 -4.18
N LEU A 518 27.53 -31.51 -5.14
CA LEU A 518 27.61 -30.07 -4.88
C LEU A 518 26.26 -29.38 -5.02
N LEU A 519 25.91 -28.59 -4.01
CA LEU A 519 24.74 -27.76 -4.00
C LEU A 519 25.13 -26.30 -4.24
N TYR A 520 24.37 -25.65 -5.14
CA TYR A 520 24.56 -24.24 -5.50
C TYR A 520 23.28 -23.47 -5.28
N LYS A 521 23.43 -22.19 -5.05
CA LYS A 521 22.37 -21.20 -5.02
C LYS A 521 22.57 -20.22 -6.18
N LYS A 522 21.58 -20.03 -7.02
CA LYS A 522 21.55 -18.98 -8.04
C LYS A 522 20.65 -17.86 -7.55
N GLY A 523 21.27 -16.77 -7.12
CA GLY A 523 20.63 -15.50 -6.81
C GLY A 523 20.82 -14.45 -7.91
N TYR A 524 20.42 -13.23 -7.61
CA TYR A 524 20.55 -12.08 -8.53
C TYR A 524 22.03 -11.84 -8.92
N ASP A 525 22.95 -11.94 -7.96
CA ASP A 525 24.38 -11.63 -8.14
C ASP A 525 25.19 -12.77 -8.77
N GLY A 526 24.60 -13.94 -8.98
CA GLY A 526 25.32 -15.06 -9.60
C GLY A 526 25.01 -16.43 -9.00
N VAL A 527 25.92 -17.38 -9.23
CA VAL A 527 25.87 -18.75 -8.70
C VAL A 527 26.91 -18.90 -7.60
N GLU A 528 26.47 -19.28 -6.41
CA GLU A 528 27.29 -19.51 -5.23
C GLU A 528 27.29 -21.00 -4.87
N VAL A 529 28.40 -21.53 -4.38
CA VAL A 529 28.45 -22.86 -3.77
C VAL A 529 27.98 -22.76 -2.34
N ILE A 530 27.02 -23.60 -1.97
CA ILE A 530 26.56 -23.68 -0.59
C ILE A 530 27.57 -24.49 0.24
N PRO A 531 27.98 -24.03 1.44
CA PRO A 531 28.84 -24.79 2.32
C PRO A 531 28.23 -26.14 2.76
N GLU A 532 29.03 -27.20 2.87
CA GLU A 532 28.58 -28.57 3.20
C GLU A 532 27.82 -28.65 4.54
N ASP A 533 28.18 -27.82 5.52
CA ASP A 533 27.52 -27.77 6.82
C ASP A 533 26.06 -27.27 6.75
N GLN A 534 25.67 -26.62 5.65
CA GLN A 534 24.31 -26.15 5.38
C GLN A 534 23.47 -27.15 4.56
N TYR A 535 24.07 -28.21 3.99
CA TYR A 535 23.40 -29.20 3.14
C TYR A 535 22.25 -29.92 3.84
N GLY A 536 22.39 -30.23 5.13
CA GLY A 536 21.42 -31.05 5.86
C GLY A 536 20.01 -30.47 5.91
N GLN A 537 19.87 -29.13 5.96
CA GLN A 537 18.58 -28.47 5.91
C GLN A 537 18.01 -28.44 4.49
N PHE A 538 18.84 -28.20 3.50
CA PHE A 538 18.44 -28.08 2.09
C PHE A 538 18.11 -29.45 1.48
N LEU A 539 18.89 -30.48 1.73
CA LEU A 539 18.62 -31.84 1.24
C LEU A 539 17.32 -32.40 1.81
N LYS A 540 17.03 -32.13 3.09
CA LYS A 540 15.76 -32.53 3.72
C LYS A 540 14.54 -31.82 3.09
N LYS A 541 14.69 -30.57 2.68
CA LYS A 541 13.67 -29.80 1.94
C LYS A 541 13.54 -30.28 0.49
N LEU A 542 14.66 -30.53 -0.20
CA LEU A 542 14.68 -31.11 -1.54
C LEU A 542 13.97 -32.46 -1.58
N ASP A 543 14.20 -33.32 -0.60
CA ASP A 543 13.54 -34.62 -0.46
C ASP A 543 12.02 -34.48 -0.30
N GLN A 544 11.56 -33.51 0.50
CA GLN A 544 10.13 -33.20 0.64
C GLN A 544 9.52 -32.69 -0.66
N LEU A 545 10.21 -31.82 -1.40
CA LEU A 545 9.73 -31.23 -2.66
C LEU A 545 9.79 -32.20 -3.83
N SER A 546 10.73 -33.13 -3.83
CA SER A 546 10.93 -34.14 -4.86
C SER A 546 10.13 -35.42 -4.64
N GLY A 547 9.38 -35.52 -3.53
CA GLY A 547 8.62 -36.71 -3.17
C GLY A 547 9.49 -37.92 -2.80
N GLY A 548 10.62 -37.71 -2.11
CA GLY A 548 11.49 -38.78 -1.60
C GLY A 548 12.49 -39.30 -2.63
N ARG A 549 13.04 -38.43 -3.45
CA ARG A 549 14.06 -38.80 -4.46
C ARG A 549 15.50 -38.55 -4.03
N PHE A 550 15.76 -37.97 -2.85
CA PHE A 550 17.10 -37.68 -2.34
C PHE A 550 17.35 -38.27 -0.97
#